data_5364acd52e805554c40c4c5caaf8491c
#
_entry.id   5364acd52e805554c40c4c5caaf8491c
#
_cell.length_a   1.000
_cell.length_b   1.000
_cell.length_c   1.000
_cell.angle_alpha   90.00
_cell.angle_beta   90.00
_cell.angle_gamma   90.00
#
_symmetry.space_group_name_H-M   'P 1'
#
loop_
_entity.id
_entity.type
_entity.pdbx_description
1 polymer ?
#
loop_
_entity_poly.entity_id
_entity_poly.type
_entity_poly.pdbx_seq_one_letter_code
_entity_poly.pdbx_strand_id
1 'polypeptide(L)'
;DYDGNGFIKELLLENLRGINQAEMYMLEEMGIDGPIEYEKKWLNEKVNYCRPYTGRMPGLYDWPHYVNSLNHFRKQNLYNKYKQYTIISSGGDVVTANNTYQDSFYEMHAQLSYSLTTREITDFDMTMQRWPFAACFEMDHMAAGLFIGKNIDDLTKREVGALIGGSEGCFHLVDIVADVAKAARDLKNAGR
;
A
#
# COMPACT_ATOMS: atom_id res chain seq x y z
N ASP A 1 -2.57 -26.52 7.81
CA ASP A 1 -4.00 -26.39 7.54
C ASP A 1 -4.27 -25.01 6.98
N TYR A 2 -4.71 -24.96 5.72
CA TYR A 2 -5.06 -23.71 5.07
C TYR A 2 -6.37 -23.20 5.69
N ASP A 3 -6.32 -22.03 6.35
CA ASP A 3 -7.52 -21.40 6.87
C ASP A 3 -8.28 -20.69 5.74
N GLY A 4 -9.21 -21.44 5.12
CA GLY A 4 -10.09 -20.91 4.07
C GLY A 4 -10.89 -19.69 4.51
N ASN A 5 -11.20 -19.58 5.80
CA ASN A 5 -11.90 -18.41 6.35
C ASN A 5 -11.00 -17.17 6.33
N GLY A 6 -9.71 -17.33 6.61
CA GLY A 6 -8.72 -16.26 6.50
C GLY A 6 -8.61 -15.72 5.08
N PHE A 7 -8.55 -16.59 4.09
CA PHE A 7 -8.50 -16.18 2.67
C PHE A 7 -9.75 -15.45 2.21
N ILE A 8 -10.93 -15.96 2.55
CA ILE A 8 -12.21 -15.32 2.20
C ILE A 8 -12.30 -13.93 2.85
N LYS A 9 -11.91 -13.82 4.12
CA LYS A 9 -11.88 -12.55 4.82
C LYS A 9 -10.95 -11.54 4.14
N GLU A 10 -9.73 -11.95 3.78
CA GLU A 10 -8.77 -11.09 3.06
C GLU A 10 -9.34 -10.66 1.70
N LEU A 11 -9.95 -11.58 0.95
CA LEU A 11 -10.56 -11.27 -0.34
C LEU A 11 -11.69 -10.23 -0.19
N LEU A 12 -12.54 -10.37 0.82
CA LEU A 12 -13.61 -9.39 1.09
C LEU A 12 -13.03 -8.03 1.49
N LEU A 13 -12.00 -7.99 2.33
CA LEU A 13 -11.34 -6.75 2.72
C LEU A 13 -10.69 -6.06 1.53
N GLU A 14 -10.04 -6.79 0.64
CA GLU A 14 -9.46 -6.22 -0.59
C GLU A 14 -10.53 -5.67 -1.54
N ASN A 15 -11.69 -6.34 -1.65
CA ASN A 15 -12.81 -5.80 -2.41
C ASN A 15 -13.33 -4.47 -1.82
N LEU A 16 -13.51 -4.40 -0.50
CA LEU A 16 -13.94 -3.16 0.17
C LEU A 16 -12.92 -2.02 -0.05
N ARG A 17 -11.63 -2.32 0.04
CA ARG A 17 -10.57 -1.36 -0.26
C ARG A 17 -10.61 -0.90 -1.72
N GLY A 18 -10.84 -1.84 -2.64
CA GLY A 18 -11.00 -1.56 -4.06
C GLY A 18 -12.17 -0.61 -4.33
N ILE A 19 -13.31 -0.82 -3.68
CA ILE A 19 -14.50 0.04 -3.80
C ILE A 19 -14.16 1.47 -3.34
N ASN A 20 -13.54 1.63 -2.18
CA ASN A 20 -13.14 2.95 -1.68
C ASN A 20 -12.18 3.66 -2.63
N GLN A 21 -11.24 2.95 -3.23
CA GLN A 21 -10.30 3.50 -4.19
C GLN A 21 -10.96 3.80 -5.55
N ALA A 22 -12.04 3.10 -5.88
CA ALA A 22 -12.81 3.30 -7.11
C ALA A 22 -13.80 4.48 -7.03
N GLU A 23 -14.02 5.08 -5.85
CA GLU A 23 -14.99 6.18 -5.65
C GLU A 23 -14.79 7.34 -6.65
N MET A 24 -13.54 7.63 -7.05
CA MET A 24 -13.23 8.65 -8.05
C MET A 24 -13.88 8.40 -9.42
N TYR A 25 -14.25 7.17 -9.71
CA TYR A 25 -14.91 6.80 -10.96
C TYR A 25 -16.43 6.70 -10.81
N MET A 26 -16.94 6.98 -9.61
CA MET A 26 -18.34 6.82 -9.24
C MET A 26 -18.96 8.13 -8.73
N LEU A 27 -18.35 9.28 -9.03
CA LEU A 27 -18.77 10.58 -8.48
C LEU A 27 -20.23 10.91 -8.82
N GLU A 28 -20.64 10.62 -10.06
CA GLU A 28 -22.01 10.88 -10.51
C GLU A 28 -23.03 10.06 -9.72
N GLU A 29 -22.76 8.75 -9.51
CA GLU A 29 -23.65 7.86 -8.73
C GLU A 29 -23.66 8.23 -7.24
N MET A 30 -22.57 8.84 -6.76
CA MET A 30 -22.49 9.35 -5.39
C MET A 30 -23.15 10.73 -5.24
N GLY A 31 -23.61 11.35 -6.34
CA GLY A 31 -24.19 12.70 -6.33
C GLY A 31 -23.17 13.78 -6.04
N ILE A 32 -21.89 13.57 -6.39
CA ILE A 32 -20.78 14.50 -6.16
C ILE A 32 -20.48 15.23 -7.47
N ASP A 33 -20.52 16.56 -7.42
CA ASP A 33 -20.29 17.43 -8.58
C ASP A 33 -18.79 17.58 -8.89
N GLY A 34 -18.19 16.50 -9.33
CA GLY A 34 -16.83 16.47 -9.84
C GLY A 34 -15.72 16.32 -8.80
N PRO A 35 -14.47 16.27 -9.28
CA PRO A 35 -13.30 15.93 -8.45
C PRO A 35 -13.01 16.95 -7.34
N ILE A 36 -13.30 18.23 -7.55
CA ILE A 36 -13.03 19.28 -6.55
C ILE A 36 -13.94 19.13 -5.33
N GLU A 37 -15.23 18.81 -5.55
CA GLU A 37 -16.15 18.55 -4.46
C GLU A 37 -15.78 17.28 -3.69
N TYR A 38 -15.39 16.24 -4.42
CA TYR A 38 -14.90 15.01 -3.83
C TYR A 38 -13.66 15.24 -2.97
N GLU A 39 -12.71 16.03 -3.45
CA GLU A 39 -11.48 16.36 -2.70
C GLU A 39 -11.81 17.08 -1.39
N LYS A 40 -12.73 18.05 -1.42
CA LYS A 40 -13.19 18.73 -0.21
C LYS A 40 -13.80 17.76 0.80
N LYS A 41 -14.61 16.80 0.33
CA LYS A 41 -15.18 15.75 1.16
C LYS A 41 -14.08 14.92 1.80
N TRP A 42 -13.10 14.43 1.01
CA TRP A 42 -11.99 13.64 1.50
C TRP A 42 -11.10 14.38 2.51
N LEU A 43 -10.79 15.64 2.26
CA LEU A 43 -10.02 16.47 3.20
C LEU A 43 -10.72 16.60 4.56
N ASN A 44 -12.04 16.62 4.59
CA ASN A 44 -12.79 16.67 5.84
C ASN A 44 -12.90 15.30 6.53
N GLU A 45 -13.13 14.24 5.77
CA GLU A 45 -13.38 12.90 6.32
C GLU A 45 -12.09 12.14 6.66
N LYS A 46 -11.00 12.41 5.95
CA LYS A 46 -9.73 11.70 6.05
C LYS A 46 -8.60 12.55 6.64
N VAL A 47 -8.94 13.55 7.40
CA VAL A 47 -7.95 14.37 8.13
C VAL A 47 -6.99 13.47 8.91
N ASN A 48 -5.69 13.69 8.73
CA ASN A 48 -4.60 12.94 9.35
C ASN A 48 -4.56 11.43 9.01
N TYR A 49 -5.26 11.00 7.97
CA TYR A 49 -5.27 9.61 7.55
C TYR A 49 -3.90 9.16 6.98
N CYS A 50 -3.28 10.03 6.19
CA CYS A 50 -1.92 9.86 5.68
C CYS A 50 -1.29 11.22 5.38
N ARG A 51 0.00 11.25 5.05
CA ARG A 51 0.78 12.47 4.86
C ARG A 51 0.14 13.50 3.91
N PRO A 52 -0.38 13.17 2.72
CA PRO A 52 -1.11 14.13 1.89
C PRO A 52 -2.31 14.78 2.58
N TYR A 53 -2.97 14.11 3.49
CA TYR A 53 -4.17 14.60 4.20
C TYR A 53 -3.86 15.18 5.59
N THR A 54 -2.61 15.50 5.87
CA THR A 54 -2.29 16.33 7.02
C THR A 54 -2.56 17.78 6.68
N GLY A 55 -3.22 18.53 7.53
CA GLY A 55 -3.43 19.96 7.32
C GLY A 55 -2.16 20.81 7.22
N ARG A 56 -0.98 20.19 7.13
CA ARG A 56 0.35 20.84 7.14
C ARG A 56 0.87 21.18 5.74
N MET A 57 0.23 20.69 4.67
CA MET A 57 0.76 20.84 3.31
C MET A 57 -0.29 21.41 2.34
N PRO A 58 -0.89 22.58 2.65
CA PRO A 58 -1.83 23.21 1.72
C PRO A 58 -1.08 23.60 0.42
N GLY A 59 -1.61 23.20 -0.72
CA GLY A 59 -1.07 23.56 -2.03
C GLY A 59 -0.20 22.49 -2.70
N LEU A 60 0.07 21.36 -2.07
CA LEU A 60 0.75 20.22 -2.72
C LEU A 60 -0.20 19.32 -3.50
N TYR A 61 -1.45 19.71 -3.66
CA TYR A 61 -2.47 18.91 -4.28
C TYR A 61 -2.77 19.40 -5.68
N ASP A 62 -2.27 18.70 -6.66
CA ASP A 62 -2.76 18.78 -8.03
C ASP A 62 -3.74 17.63 -8.33
N TRP A 63 -4.37 17.10 -7.28
CA TRP A 63 -5.28 15.96 -7.39
C TRP A 63 -6.46 16.22 -8.32
N PRO A 64 -7.17 17.38 -8.24
CA PRO A 64 -8.25 17.66 -9.18
C PRO A 64 -7.77 17.70 -10.62
N HIS A 65 -6.57 18.24 -10.88
CA HIS A 65 -5.98 18.23 -12.23
C HIS A 65 -5.65 16.82 -12.69
N TYR A 66 -4.99 16.03 -11.83
CA TYR A 66 -4.67 14.63 -12.11
C TYR A 66 -5.93 13.83 -12.42
N VAL A 67 -6.98 13.95 -11.60
CA VAL A 67 -8.23 13.23 -11.81
C VAL A 67 -8.95 13.67 -13.07
N ASN A 68 -8.97 14.97 -13.38
CA ASN A 68 -9.52 15.48 -14.63
C ASN A 68 -8.76 14.99 -15.85
N SER A 69 -7.48 14.65 -15.73
CA SER A 69 -6.68 14.07 -16.81
C SER A 69 -6.96 12.58 -17.02
N LEU A 70 -7.54 11.90 -16.03
CA LEU A 70 -7.95 10.51 -16.17
C LEU A 70 -9.13 10.41 -17.12
N ASN A 71 -9.04 9.47 -18.04
CA ASN A 71 -10.14 9.21 -18.95
C ASN A 71 -11.23 8.42 -18.23
N HIS A 72 -12.28 9.10 -17.76
CA HIS A 72 -13.39 8.53 -17.02
C HIS A 72 -14.42 7.78 -17.89
N PHE A 73 -14.07 7.40 -19.10
CA PHE A 73 -14.99 6.63 -19.94
C PHE A 73 -15.23 5.23 -19.38
N ARG A 74 -16.34 5.10 -18.71
CA ARG A 74 -16.83 3.94 -17.99
C ARG A 74 -17.37 2.86 -18.90
N LYS A 75 -16.59 2.28 -19.79
CA LYS A 75 -17.24 1.22 -20.59
C LYS A 75 -17.03 -0.18 -20.02
N GLN A 76 -15.99 -0.44 -19.23
CA GLN A 76 -15.78 -1.81 -18.71
C GLN A 76 -15.06 -1.90 -17.36
N ASN A 77 -13.90 -1.29 -17.14
CA ASN A 77 -13.15 -1.40 -15.89
C ASN A 77 -12.97 -0.03 -15.24
N LEU A 78 -13.66 0.20 -14.13
CA LEU A 78 -13.58 1.47 -13.40
C LEU A 78 -12.24 1.60 -12.66
N TYR A 79 -11.82 0.54 -12.02
CA TYR A 79 -10.63 0.50 -11.19
C TYR A 79 -9.93 -0.84 -11.35
N ASN A 80 -8.62 -0.82 -11.42
CA ASN A 80 -7.81 -2.01 -11.49
C ASN A 80 -6.77 -1.98 -10.37
N LYS A 81 -6.60 -3.11 -9.68
CA LYS A 81 -5.62 -3.31 -8.63
C LYS A 81 -4.90 -4.62 -8.83
N TYR A 82 -3.59 -4.57 -8.84
CA TYR A 82 -2.73 -5.72 -8.99
C TYR A 82 -1.71 -5.77 -7.86
N LYS A 83 -1.55 -6.95 -7.27
CA LYS A 83 -0.49 -7.24 -6.29
C LYS A 83 0.20 -8.52 -6.69
N GLN A 84 1.51 -8.50 -6.71
CA GLN A 84 2.35 -9.68 -6.97
C GLN A 84 3.40 -9.82 -5.88
N TYR A 85 3.52 -11.02 -5.37
CA TYR A 85 4.56 -11.40 -4.42
C TYR A 85 5.51 -12.39 -5.09
N THR A 86 6.81 -12.18 -4.91
CA THR A 86 7.85 -13.10 -5.36
C THR A 86 8.81 -13.33 -4.22
N ILE A 87 9.02 -14.59 -3.87
CA ILE A 87 9.98 -14.96 -2.84
C ILE A 87 11.10 -15.74 -3.49
N ILE A 88 12.34 -15.29 -3.30
CA ILE A 88 13.53 -15.84 -3.91
C ILE A 88 14.45 -16.33 -2.80
N SER A 89 14.80 -17.62 -2.84
CA SER A 89 15.87 -18.20 -2.04
C SER A 89 16.99 -18.65 -2.97
N SER A 90 18.17 -18.09 -2.81
CA SER A 90 19.35 -18.41 -3.62
C SER A 90 20.18 -19.57 -3.05
N GLY A 91 19.65 -20.31 -2.09
CA GLY A 91 20.35 -21.41 -1.42
C GLY A 91 21.34 -20.85 -0.37
N GLY A 92 20.90 -20.63 0.82
CA GLY A 92 21.66 -20.05 1.94
C GLY A 92 20.70 -19.55 3.01
N ASP A 93 21.18 -18.74 3.94
CA ASP A 93 20.38 -18.25 5.04
C ASP A 93 19.51 -17.03 4.66
N VAL A 94 19.80 -16.34 3.55
CA VAL A 94 19.08 -15.14 3.16
C VAL A 94 18.00 -15.44 2.14
N VAL A 95 16.81 -14.94 2.41
CA VAL A 95 15.65 -14.94 1.49
C VAL A 95 15.25 -13.53 1.18
N THR A 96 14.98 -13.26 -0.08
CA THR A 96 14.47 -11.97 -0.55
C THR A 96 13.00 -12.12 -0.95
N ALA A 97 12.16 -11.29 -0.38
CA ALA A 97 10.75 -11.18 -0.70
C ALA A 97 10.45 -9.84 -1.37
N ASN A 98 9.77 -9.90 -2.50
CA ASN A 98 9.39 -8.73 -3.29
C ASN A 98 7.86 -8.62 -3.34
N ASN A 99 7.37 -7.40 -3.32
CA ASN A 99 5.98 -7.08 -3.61
C ASN A 99 5.92 -5.97 -4.66
N THR A 100 5.13 -6.20 -5.69
CA THR A 100 4.71 -5.18 -6.66
C THR A 100 3.24 -4.87 -6.43
N TYR A 101 2.96 -3.59 -6.25
CA TYR A 101 1.61 -3.06 -6.15
C TYR A 101 1.37 -2.10 -7.30
N GLN A 102 0.27 -2.28 -8.01
CA GLN A 102 -0.15 -1.39 -9.08
C GLN A 102 -1.67 -1.20 -9.04
N ASP A 103 -2.10 0.04 -9.09
CA ASP A 103 -3.50 0.39 -9.30
C ASP A 103 -3.63 1.58 -10.26
N SER A 104 -4.83 2.15 -10.37
CA SER A 104 -5.07 3.30 -11.25
C SER A 104 -4.24 4.54 -10.85
N PHE A 105 -3.79 4.66 -9.60
CA PHE A 105 -3.14 5.85 -9.05
C PHE A 105 -1.69 5.61 -8.65
N TYR A 106 -1.36 4.40 -8.20
CA TYR A 106 -0.07 4.05 -7.63
C TYR A 106 0.64 2.96 -8.43
N GLU A 107 1.95 3.03 -8.43
CA GLU A 107 2.84 1.93 -8.80
C GLU A 107 4.00 1.93 -7.83
N MET A 108 4.13 0.85 -7.06
CA MET A 108 5.07 0.75 -5.96
C MET A 108 5.69 -0.64 -5.89
N HIS A 109 6.94 -0.68 -5.47
CA HIS A 109 7.68 -1.91 -5.21
C HIS A 109 8.24 -1.87 -3.81
N ALA A 110 8.20 -2.99 -3.10
CA ALA A 110 8.91 -3.18 -1.85
C ALA A 110 9.71 -4.48 -1.94
N GLN A 111 10.96 -4.42 -1.49
CA GLN A 111 11.83 -5.57 -1.36
C GLN A 111 12.34 -5.63 0.07
N LEU A 112 12.34 -6.81 0.66
CA LEU A 112 13.02 -7.04 1.92
C LEU A 112 13.80 -8.36 1.86
N SER A 113 14.97 -8.38 2.46
CA SER A 113 15.76 -9.57 2.67
C SER A 113 15.82 -9.89 4.16
N TYR A 114 15.75 -11.16 4.50
CA TYR A 114 15.78 -11.61 5.88
C TYR A 114 16.52 -12.94 6.03
N SER A 115 17.09 -13.17 7.21
CA SER A 115 17.69 -14.44 7.57
C SER A 115 16.63 -15.49 7.84
N LEU A 116 16.77 -16.69 7.28
CA LEU A 116 15.90 -17.84 7.59
C LEU A 116 16.08 -18.30 9.03
N THR A 117 17.30 -18.21 9.56
CA THR A 117 17.67 -18.68 10.90
C THR A 117 17.19 -17.72 11.98
N THR A 118 17.56 -16.43 11.90
CA THR A 118 17.23 -15.44 12.93
C THR A 118 15.89 -14.75 12.70
N ARG A 119 15.37 -14.81 11.49
CA ARG A 119 14.16 -14.10 11.04
C ARG A 119 14.32 -12.59 11.04
N GLU A 120 15.53 -12.07 11.21
CA GLU A 120 15.83 -10.65 11.18
C GLU A 120 15.90 -10.14 9.74
N ILE A 121 15.33 -8.97 9.52
CA ILE A 121 15.44 -8.25 8.26
C ILE A 121 16.84 -7.68 8.14
N THR A 122 17.53 -8.07 7.07
CA THR A 122 18.92 -7.66 6.78
C THR A 122 19.01 -6.56 5.76
N ASP A 123 17.99 -6.41 4.93
CA ASP A 123 17.90 -5.37 3.91
C ASP A 123 16.45 -5.01 3.63
N PHE A 124 16.22 -3.75 3.29
CA PHE A 124 14.90 -3.24 2.93
C PHE A 124 15.03 -2.11 1.91
N ASP A 125 14.35 -2.25 0.81
CA ASP A 125 14.22 -1.23 -0.22
C ASP A 125 12.77 -1.04 -0.64
N MET A 126 12.43 0.18 -1.01
CA MET A 126 11.10 0.53 -1.45
C MET A 126 11.16 1.64 -2.48
N THR A 127 10.43 1.47 -3.56
CA THR A 127 10.39 2.43 -4.67
C THR A 127 8.95 2.73 -5.05
N MET A 128 8.65 4.02 -5.17
CA MET A 128 7.37 4.50 -5.68
C MET A 128 7.58 5.08 -7.07
N GLN A 129 7.03 4.43 -8.08
CA GLN A 129 7.21 4.84 -9.50
C GLN A 129 6.09 5.74 -10.00
N ARG A 130 4.90 5.59 -9.43
CA ARG A 130 3.74 6.44 -9.73
C ARG A 130 2.97 6.75 -8.45
N TRP A 131 2.58 8.00 -8.30
CA TRP A 131 1.87 8.53 -7.14
C TRP A 131 0.97 9.71 -7.52
N PRO A 132 -0.16 9.91 -6.85
CA PRO A 132 -1.05 11.03 -7.14
C PRO A 132 -0.62 12.36 -6.51
N PHE A 133 0.19 12.34 -5.43
CA PHE A 133 0.59 13.52 -4.69
C PHE A 133 2.11 13.56 -4.47
N ALA A 134 2.75 14.72 -4.63
CA ALA A 134 4.18 14.88 -4.35
C ALA A 134 4.56 14.42 -2.94
N ALA A 135 3.70 14.66 -1.94
CA ALA A 135 3.91 14.21 -0.57
C ALA A 135 3.97 12.68 -0.42
N CYS A 136 3.40 11.90 -1.35
CA CYS A 136 3.52 10.44 -1.36
C CYS A 136 4.95 10.01 -1.68
N PHE A 137 5.60 10.69 -2.63
CA PHE A 137 6.97 10.37 -3.05
C PHE A 137 8.00 10.56 -1.93
N GLU A 138 7.78 11.55 -1.05
CA GLU A 138 8.69 11.78 0.08
C GLU A 138 8.78 10.57 1.03
N MET A 139 7.79 9.70 1.02
CA MET A 139 7.75 8.50 1.86
C MET A 139 8.70 7.40 1.41
N ASP A 140 9.12 7.40 0.15
CA ASP A 140 10.02 6.42 -0.44
C ASP A 140 11.33 6.30 0.35
N HIS A 141 11.91 7.44 0.71
CA HIS A 141 13.21 7.49 1.39
C HIS A 141 13.14 7.33 2.92
N MET A 142 11.96 7.53 3.52
CA MET A 142 11.83 7.55 4.99
C MET A 142 11.79 6.16 5.61
N ALA A 143 11.40 5.14 4.87
CA ALA A 143 11.09 3.83 5.44
C ALA A 143 12.28 2.86 5.49
N ALA A 144 13.31 3.04 4.65
CA ALA A 144 14.35 2.04 4.44
C ALA A 144 15.05 1.60 5.75
N GLY A 145 15.45 2.53 6.59
CA GLY A 145 16.16 2.23 7.84
C GLY A 145 15.28 1.71 9.00
N LEU A 146 13.95 1.79 8.89
CA LEU A 146 13.05 1.50 10.01
C LEU A 146 12.81 0.00 10.23
N PHE A 147 13.08 -0.82 9.22
CA PHE A 147 12.78 -2.25 9.22
C PHE A 147 14.01 -3.12 9.46
N ILE A 148 15.22 -2.64 9.15
CA ILE A 148 16.47 -3.41 9.33
C ILE A 148 16.65 -3.77 10.79
N GLY A 149 17.00 -5.04 11.07
CA GLY A 149 17.18 -5.61 12.39
C GLY A 149 15.87 -6.02 13.10
N LYS A 150 14.70 -5.73 12.53
CA LYS A 150 13.44 -6.20 13.08
C LYS A 150 13.16 -7.65 12.68
N ASN A 151 12.46 -8.37 13.55
CA ASN A 151 12.02 -9.71 13.23
C ASN A 151 10.80 -9.65 12.30
N ILE A 152 10.88 -10.35 11.16
CA ILE A 152 9.82 -10.33 10.15
C ILE A 152 8.53 -11.00 10.67
N ASP A 153 8.63 -11.91 11.63
CA ASP A 153 7.47 -12.59 12.20
C ASP A 153 6.64 -11.64 13.10
N ASP A 154 7.26 -10.57 13.62
CA ASP A 154 6.61 -9.54 14.43
C ASP A 154 5.96 -8.42 13.59
N LEU A 155 6.28 -8.31 12.31
CA LEU A 155 5.75 -7.27 11.43
C LEU A 155 4.31 -7.54 11.02
N THR A 156 3.40 -7.40 11.97
CA THR A 156 1.96 -7.36 11.66
C THR A 156 1.60 -6.03 11.00
N LYS A 157 0.42 -5.97 10.37
CA LYS A 157 -0.08 -4.70 9.80
C LYS A 157 -0.13 -3.57 10.82
N ARG A 158 -0.40 -3.88 12.08
CA ARG A 158 -0.43 -2.92 13.19
C ARG A 158 0.97 -2.35 13.47
N GLU A 159 1.98 -3.22 13.58
CA GLU A 159 3.36 -2.82 13.84
C GLU A 159 3.94 -2.01 12.66
N VAL A 160 3.69 -2.45 11.43
CA VAL A 160 4.07 -1.68 10.22
C VAL A 160 3.36 -0.31 10.22
N GLY A 161 2.06 -0.28 10.53
CA GLY A 161 1.29 0.95 10.64
C GLY A 161 1.81 1.93 11.70
N ALA A 162 2.32 1.41 12.81
CA ALA A 162 2.94 2.23 13.86
C ALA A 162 4.29 2.87 13.40
N LEU A 163 4.99 2.24 12.46
CA LEU A 163 6.27 2.71 11.95
C LEU A 163 6.13 3.72 10.80
N ILE A 164 5.25 3.44 9.85
CA ILE A 164 5.19 4.18 8.58
C ILE A 164 3.76 4.62 8.20
N GLY A 165 2.81 4.52 9.12
CA GLY A 165 1.41 4.93 8.91
C GLY A 165 1.07 6.27 9.56
N GLY A 166 -0.23 6.59 9.57
CA GLY A 166 -0.77 7.80 10.19
C GLY A 166 -0.44 9.09 9.44
N SER A 167 -0.58 10.20 10.13
CA SER A 167 -0.48 11.56 9.54
C SER A 167 0.88 11.90 8.93
N GLU A 168 1.93 11.24 9.33
CA GLU A 168 3.28 11.44 8.80
C GLU A 168 3.68 10.33 7.81
N GLY A 169 2.81 9.37 7.59
CA GLY A 169 3.11 8.15 6.86
C GLY A 169 2.24 7.93 5.62
N CYS A 170 2.30 6.71 5.10
CA CYS A 170 1.56 6.29 3.93
C CYS A 170 0.82 4.97 4.17
N PHE A 171 -0.51 5.02 4.03
CA PHE A 171 -1.36 3.85 4.18
C PHE A 171 -1.06 2.74 3.14
N HIS A 172 -0.77 3.13 1.90
CA HIS A 172 -0.44 2.16 0.85
C HIS A 172 0.88 1.43 1.14
N LEU A 173 1.87 2.14 1.68
CA LEU A 173 3.14 1.53 2.08
C LEU A 173 2.96 0.57 3.25
N VAL A 174 2.09 0.90 4.21
CA VAL A 174 1.73 -0.02 5.29
C VAL A 174 1.18 -1.32 4.72
N ASP A 175 0.27 -1.24 3.76
CA ASP A 175 -0.31 -2.42 3.13
C ASP A 175 0.76 -3.27 2.43
N ILE A 176 1.62 -2.65 1.62
CA ILE A 176 2.65 -3.35 0.83
C ILE A 176 3.66 -4.05 1.74
N VAL A 177 4.18 -3.37 2.75
CA VAL A 177 5.18 -3.94 3.67
C VAL A 177 4.57 -5.04 4.53
N ALA A 178 3.36 -4.84 5.05
CA ALA A 178 2.67 -5.85 5.83
C ALA A 178 2.36 -7.11 5.00
N ASP A 179 2.02 -6.92 3.73
CA ASP A 179 1.73 -8.02 2.81
C ASP A 179 2.99 -8.83 2.47
N VAL A 180 4.14 -8.16 2.23
CA VAL A 180 5.44 -8.84 2.03
C VAL A 180 5.83 -9.63 3.28
N ALA A 181 5.71 -9.03 4.47
CA ALA A 181 6.01 -9.71 5.71
C ALA A 181 5.08 -10.93 5.94
N LYS A 182 3.80 -10.80 5.57
CA LYS A 182 2.84 -11.92 5.62
C LYS A 182 3.26 -13.03 4.67
N ALA A 183 3.59 -12.74 3.42
CA ALA A 183 4.03 -13.74 2.45
C ALA A 183 5.27 -14.49 2.92
N ALA A 184 6.23 -13.80 3.55
CA ALA A 184 7.43 -14.41 4.13
C ALA A 184 7.12 -15.34 5.33
N ARG A 185 6.10 -15.01 6.14
CA ARG A 185 5.62 -15.90 7.22
C ARG A 185 4.91 -17.14 6.67
N ASP A 186 4.07 -16.94 5.66
CA ASP A 186 3.31 -18.01 5.04
C ASP A 186 4.24 -19.03 4.37
N LEU A 187 5.37 -18.60 3.80
CA LEU A 187 6.41 -19.49 3.27
C LEU A 187 6.98 -20.42 4.35
N LYS A 188 7.25 -19.92 5.56
CA LYS A 188 7.71 -20.74 6.69
C LYS A 188 6.74 -21.87 7.00
N ASN A 189 5.44 -21.59 6.90
CA ASN A 189 4.39 -22.56 7.20
C ASN A 189 4.17 -23.56 6.05
N ALA A 190 4.44 -23.16 4.82
CA ALA A 190 4.29 -24.02 3.63
C ALA A 190 5.46 -24.99 3.41
N GLY A 191 6.61 -24.71 3.98
CA GLY A 191 7.82 -25.52 3.86
C GLY A 191 7.92 -26.69 4.86
N ARG A 192 6.81 -27.05 5.51
CA ARG A 192 6.70 -28.18 6.45
C ARG A 192 6.16 -29.43 5.80
#